data_18c4effeffcd00cfa8a57e06e3a05f98
#
_entry.id   18c4effeffcd00cfa8a57e06e3a05f98
#
_cell.length_a   1.000
_cell.length_b   1.000
_cell.length_c   1.000
_cell.angle_alpha   90.00
_cell.angle_beta   90.00
_cell.angle_gamma   90.00
#
_symmetry.space_group_name_H-M   'P 1'
#
loop_
_entity.id
_entity.type
_entity.pdbx_description
1 polymer ?
#
loop_
_entity_poly.entity_id
_entity_poly.type
_entity_poly.pdbx_seq_one_letter_code
_entity_poly.pdbx_strand_id
1 'polypeptide(L)'
;MKILLADDHAMFRTAVADGLEALIGPGTEVLEAENYENTHAQLAGTPDIDIVLLDLLMPGFDNFEGLAGLIRDFPAIPVVVLSGSGQSRYQIEAVRRGARGYIVKNQPLSVLAQIVQIVRDGGTYVSTSALDGAPQLAEAASGPPAPLPSPAAPPPGAEESASRLSRLTDRELQILGCLARGASNKHIARDLGITDTTVKVHLRMIFKKLGVSNRTQAAFFARERGAMLS
;
A
#
# COMPACT_ATOMS: atom_id res chain seq x y z
N MET A 1 6.98 20.11 13.83
CA MET A 1 7.11 19.08 12.79
C MET A 1 5.86 19.10 11.91
N LYS A 2 6.03 19.14 10.59
CA LYS A 2 4.90 19.08 9.64
C LYS A 2 4.85 17.73 8.96
N ILE A 3 3.72 17.04 9.09
CA ILE A 3 3.45 15.74 8.50
C ILE A 3 2.39 15.91 7.43
N LEU A 4 2.60 15.43 6.21
CA LEU A 4 1.53 15.33 5.23
C LEU A 4 0.96 13.92 5.25
N LEU A 5 -0.31 13.78 5.61
CA LEU A 5 -1.05 12.52 5.64
C LEU A 5 -1.97 12.45 4.41
N ALA A 6 -1.63 11.58 3.49
CA ALA A 6 -2.35 11.36 2.25
C ALA A 6 -3.07 10.00 2.28
N ASP A 7 -4.41 10.01 2.31
CA ASP A 7 -5.28 8.83 2.40
C ASP A 7 -6.69 9.21 1.93
N ASP A 8 -7.40 8.36 1.19
CA ASP A 8 -8.76 8.64 0.73
C ASP A 8 -9.86 8.34 1.77
N HIS A 9 -9.49 7.72 2.88
CA HIS A 9 -10.43 7.37 3.96
C HIS A 9 -10.48 8.49 5.02
N ALA A 10 -11.47 9.37 4.96
CA ALA A 10 -11.59 10.54 5.84
C ALA A 10 -11.52 10.19 7.34
N MET A 11 -12.26 9.16 7.80
CA MET A 11 -12.23 8.74 9.21
C MET A 11 -10.84 8.28 9.66
N PHE A 12 -10.10 7.61 8.79
CA PHE A 12 -8.73 7.17 9.09
C PHE A 12 -7.80 8.39 9.19
N ARG A 13 -7.89 9.34 8.24
CA ARG A 13 -7.08 10.57 8.28
C ARG A 13 -7.28 11.34 9.59
N THR A 14 -8.53 11.65 9.95
CA THR A 14 -8.83 12.39 11.19
C THR A 14 -8.28 11.65 12.42
N ALA A 15 -8.53 10.34 12.55
CA ALA A 15 -8.06 9.57 13.69
C ALA A 15 -6.52 9.52 13.78
N VAL A 16 -5.84 9.43 12.64
CA VAL A 16 -4.37 9.40 12.59
C VAL A 16 -3.81 10.79 12.87
N ALA A 17 -4.39 11.87 12.33
CA ALA A 17 -3.95 13.24 12.55
C ALA A 17 -4.02 13.60 14.04
N ASP A 18 -5.20 13.46 14.66
CA ASP A 18 -5.42 13.72 16.09
C ASP A 18 -4.46 12.90 16.97
N GLY A 19 -4.30 11.61 16.62
CA GLY A 19 -3.44 10.71 17.38
C GLY A 19 -1.95 11.01 17.25
N LEU A 20 -1.47 11.40 16.08
CA LEU A 20 -0.06 11.78 15.87
C LEU A 20 0.26 13.09 16.57
N GLU A 21 -0.60 14.09 16.50
CA GLU A 21 -0.41 15.36 17.20
C GLU A 21 -0.32 15.15 18.72
N ALA A 22 -1.20 14.28 19.26
CA ALA A 22 -1.20 13.95 20.67
C ALA A 22 0.03 13.15 21.13
N LEU A 23 0.52 12.20 20.31
CA LEU A 23 1.60 11.27 20.65
C LEU A 23 3.00 11.87 20.42
N ILE A 24 3.17 12.68 19.39
CA ILE A 24 4.47 13.28 19.07
C ILE A 24 4.70 14.54 19.88
N GLY A 25 3.63 15.27 20.18
CA GLY A 25 3.67 16.40 21.10
C GLY A 25 3.54 17.79 20.43
N PRO A 26 3.63 18.85 21.26
CA PRO A 26 3.33 20.21 20.83
C PRO A 26 4.27 20.68 19.70
N GLY A 27 3.69 21.36 18.71
CA GLY A 27 4.38 21.80 17.50
C GLY A 27 4.38 20.78 16.38
N THR A 28 3.66 19.67 16.52
CA THR A 28 3.32 18.80 15.40
C THR A 28 2.07 19.32 14.71
N GLU A 29 2.12 19.42 13.40
CA GLU A 29 1.04 19.83 12.51
C GLU A 29 0.84 18.73 11.48
N VAL A 30 -0.38 18.24 11.34
CA VAL A 30 -0.72 17.22 10.34
C VAL A 30 -1.58 17.86 9.26
N LEU A 31 -1.05 17.93 8.06
CA LEU A 31 -1.76 18.36 6.85
C LEU A 31 -2.42 17.12 6.21
N GLU A 32 -3.64 17.27 5.72
CA GLU A 32 -4.39 16.16 5.15
C GLU A 32 -4.54 16.32 3.62
N ALA A 33 -4.38 15.21 2.89
CA ALA A 33 -4.70 15.12 1.47
C ALA A 33 -5.54 13.86 1.19
N GLU A 34 -6.52 13.98 0.30
CA GLU A 34 -7.48 12.90 0.00
C GLU A 34 -7.22 12.19 -1.33
N ASN A 35 -6.31 12.72 -2.14
CA ASN A 35 -5.96 12.19 -3.46
C ASN A 35 -4.55 12.62 -3.87
N TYR A 36 -4.08 12.09 -5.02
CA TYR A 36 -2.74 12.40 -5.52
C TYR A 36 -2.54 13.87 -5.86
N GLU A 37 -3.51 14.50 -6.49
CA GLU A 37 -3.42 15.89 -6.92
C GLU A 37 -3.28 16.82 -5.72
N ASN A 38 -4.08 16.63 -4.67
CA ASN A 38 -3.99 17.38 -3.42
C ASN A 38 -2.67 17.12 -2.70
N THR A 39 -2.18 15.88 -2.71
CA THR A 39 -0.87 15.53 -2.13
C THR A 39 0.24 16.32 -2.82
N HIS A 40 0.27 16.29 -4.15
CA HIS A 40 1.29 16.99 -4.95
C HIS A 40 1.19 18.51 -4.78
N ALA A 41 -0.03 19.07 -4.78
CA ALA A 41 -0.26 20.49 -4.58
C ALA A 41 0.21 20.96 -3.19
N GLN A 42 -0.06 20.19 -2.14
CA GLN A 42 0.40 20.46 -0.78
C GLN A 42 1.93 20.46 -0.69
N LEU A 43 2.59 19.45 -1.30
CA LEU A 43 4.06 19.36 -1.33
C LEU A 43 4.70 20.52 -2.09
N ALA A 44 4.08 20.95 -3.19
CA ALA A 44 4.57 22.09 -3.98
C ALA A 44 4.33 23.44 -3.31
N GLY A 45 3.21 23.57 -2.57
CA GLY A 45 2.77 24.84 -1.98
C GLY A 45 3.16 25.07 -0.53
N THR A 46 3.55 24.02 0.19
CA THR A 46 3.88 24.10 1.62
C THR A 46 5.36 23.82 1.85
N PRO A 47 6.17 24.83 2.16
CA PRO A 47 7.54 24.60 2.57
C PRO A 47 7.59 23.88 3.92
N ASP A 48 8.70 23.21 4.21
CA ASP A 48 9.01 22.58 5.50
C ASP A 48 8.11 21.41 5.90
N ILE A 49 7.61 20.63 4.93
CA ILE A 49 7.04 19.31 5.22
C ILE A 49 8.19 18.37 5.54
N ASP A 50 8.16 17.83 6.76
CA ASP A 50 9.22 16.96 7.28
C ASP A 50 9.08 15.51 6.77
N ILE A 51 7.86 15.04 6.53
CA ILE A 51 7.57 13.65 6.15
C ILE A 51 6.20 13.51 5.47
N VAL A 52 6.09 12.59 4.55
CA VAL A 52 4.82 12.18 3.92
C VAL A 52 4.43 10.78 4.40
N LEU A 53 3.21 10.63 4.89
CA LEU A 53 2.54 9.37 5.13
C LEU A 53 1.56 9.15 3.98
N LEU A 54 1.79 8.13 3.15
CA LEU A 54 1.14 7.98 1.85
C LEU A 54 0.40 6.66 1.72
N ASP A 55 -0.92 6.70 1.50
CA ASP A 55 -1.64 5.55 0.98
C ASP A 55 -1.41 5.39 -0.53
N LEU A 56 -1.05 4.17 -0.95
CA LEU A 56 -0.87 3.86 -2.37
C LEU A 56 -2.20 3.66 -3.13
N LEU A 57 -3.32 3.60 -2.43
CA LEU A 57 -4.62 3.21 -3.01
C LEU A 57 -5.58 4.40 -3.17
N MET A 58 -5.05 5.61 -3.26
CA MET A 58 -5.85 6.83 -3.44
C MET A 58 -6.29 7.05 -4.89
N PRO A 59 -7.39 7.77 -5.12
CA PRO A 59 -7.79 8.23 -6.45
C PRO A 59 -6.69 9.07 -7.13
N GLY A 60 -6.48 8.82 -8.43
CA GLY A 60 -5.45 9.50 -9.21
C GLY A 60 -4.02 9.04 -8.95
N PHE A 61 -3.81 8.09 -8.03
CA PHE A 61 -2.51 7.53 -7.71
C PHE A 61 -2.30 6.20 -8.46
N ASP A 62 -1.27 6.13 -9.31
CA ASP A 62 -0.90 4.88 -9.98
C ASP A 62 0.11 4.09 -9.13
N ASN A 63 -0.34 3.69 -7.94
CA ASN A 63 0.40 2.81 -7.02
C ASN A 63 1.91 3.17 -6.91
N PHE A 64 2.78 2.26 -7.31
CA PHE A 64 4.23 2.43 -7.20
C PHE A 64 4.84 3.39 -8.24
N GLU A 65 4.21 3.59 -9.39
CA GLU A 65 4.66 4.61 -10.36
C GLU A 65 4.39 6.01 -9.82
N GLY A 66 3.22 6.23 -9.22
CA GLY A 66 2.91 7.47 -8.52
C GLY A 66 3.87 7.73 -7.35
N LEU A 67 4.21 6.70 -6.56
CA LEU A 67 5.21 6.80 -5.49
C LEU A 67 6.57 7.22 -6.04
N ALA A 68 7.04 6.57 -7.11
CA ALA A 68 8.33 6.91 -7.72
C ALA A 68 8.32 8.34 -8.29
N GLY A 69 7.21 8.76 -8.89
CA GLY A 69 6.99 10.13 -9.34
C GLY A 69 7.11 11.14 -8.21
N LEU A 70 6.38 10.91 -7.13
CA LEU A 70 6.38 11.80 -5.96
C LEU A 70 7.78 11.95 -5.34
N ILE A 71 8.49 10.83 -5.16
CA ILE A 71 9.86 10.85 -4.61
C ILE A 71 10.84 11.55 -5.56
N ARG A 72 10.69 11.40 -6.86
CA ARG A 72 11.52 12.09 -7.85
C ARG A 72 11.29 13.59 -7.84
N ASP A 73 10.02 14.01 -7.69
CA ASP A 73 9.64 15.42 -7.73
C ASP A 73 9.98 16.12 -6.38
N PHE A 74 9.98 15.38 -5.27
CA PHE A 74 10.28 15.88 -3.91
C PHE A 74 11.35 15.03 -3.19
N PRO A 75 12.60 14.95 -3.71
CA PRO A 75 13.61 14.00 -3.22
C PRO A 75 14.10 14.29 -1.80
N ALA A 76 13.90 15.50 -1.29
CA ALA A 76 14.31 15.88 0.07
C ALA A 76 13.32 15.44 1.15
N ILE A 77 12.08 15.09 0.76
CA ILE A 77 11.02 14.77 1.71
C ILE A 77 10.89 13.25 1.82
N PRO A 78 11.12 12.66 2.99
CA PRO A 78 10.98 11.22 3.17
C PRO A 78 9.52 10.78 3.07
N VAL A 79 9.28 9.69 2.34
CA VAL A 79 7.95 9.11 2.15
C VAL A 79 7.85 7.78 2.89
N VAL A 80 6.84 7.63 3.73
CA VAL A 80 6.44 6.39 4.39
C VAL A 80 5.11 5.94 3.80
N VAL A 81 5.08 4.73 3.28
CA VAL A 81 3.87 4.13 2.72
C VAL A 81 3.00 3.58 3.84
N LEU A 82 1.71 3.97 3.83
CA LEU A 82 0.65 3.36 4.63
C LEU A 82 -0.15 2.40 3.74
N SER A 83 -0.38 1.18 4.19
CA SER A 83 -1.07 0.19 3.36
C SER A 83 -1.98 -0.72 4.19
N GLY A 84 -3.12 -1.09 3.63
CA GLY A 84 -3.97 -2.14 4.20
C GLY A 84 -3.40 -3.56 4.04
N SER A 85 -2.27 -3.72 3.34
CA SER A 85 -1.66 -5.03 3.05
C SER A 85 -0.29 -5.16 3.68
N GLY A 86 -0.08 -6.24 4.45
CA GLY A 86 1.22 -6.61 5.04
C GLY A 86 2.08 -7.51 4.15
N GLN A 87 1.79 -7.65 2.84
CA GLN A 87 2.55 -8.55 1.97
C GLN A 87 3.97 -8.04 1.73
N SER A 88 4.97 -8.89 1.97
CA SER A 88 6.40 -8.56 1.87
C SER A 88 6.80 -8.00 0.50
N ARG A 89 6.17 -8.46 -0.59
CA ARG A 89 6.46 -7.96 -1.95
C ARG A 89 6.16 -6.47 -2.11
N TYR A 90 5.09 -5.96 -1.49
CA TYR A 90 4.76 -4.54 -1.55
C TYR A 90 5.73 -3.69 -0.73
N GLN A 91 6.19 -4.23 0.39
CA GLN A 91 7.21 -3.58 1.21
C GLN A 91 8.53 -3.45 0.45
N ILE A 92 8.97 -4.54 -0.20
CA ILE A 92 10.19 -4.56 -1.00
C ILE A 92 10.07 -3.58 -2.18
N GLU A 93 8.94 -3.58 -2.90
CA GLU A 93 8.73 -2.69 -4.03
C GLU A 93 8.69 -1.22 -3.61
N ALA A 94 8.02 -0.88 -2.51
CA ALA A 94 8.00 0.48 -1.97
C ALA A 94 9.42 0.99 -1.66
N VAL A 95 10.22 0.17 -1.00
CA VAL A 95 11.62 0.53 -0.66
C VAL A 95 12.48 0.65 -1.93
N ARG A 96 12.33 -0.24 -2.92
CA ARG A 96 13.02 -0.13 -4.21
C ARG A 96 12.69 1.16 -4.95
N ARG A 97 11.47 1.67 -4.80
CA ARG A 97 11.03 2.95 -5.36
C ARG A 97 11.45 4.16 -4.54
N GLY A 98 12.16 3.94 -3.43
CA GLY A 98 12.74 4.99 -2.61
C GLY A 98 11.95 5.38 -1.36
N ALA A 99 10.89 4.66 -1.01
CA ALA A 99 10.19 4.88 0.26
C ALA A 99 11.13 4.62 1.45
N ARG A 100 11.07 5.49 2.45
CA ARG A 100 11.82 5.35 3.71
C ARG A 100 11.12 4.47 4.73
N GLY A 101 9.88 4.08 4.47
CA GLY A 101 9.15 3.15 5.33
C GLY A 101 7.94 2.55 4.65
N TYR A 102 7.50 1.42 5.20
CA TYR A 102 6.25 0.77 4.83
C TYR A 102 5.56 0.27 6.10
N ILE A 103 4.34 0.71 6.32
CA ILE A 103 3.56 0.43 7.52
C ILE A 103 2.20 -0.13 7.13
N VAL A 104 1.77 -1.16 7.83
CA VAL A 104 0.42 -1.69 7.66
C VAL A 104 -0.55 -0.89 8.53
N LYS A 105 -1.66 -0.42 7.95
CA LYS A 105 -2.66 0.46 8.61
C LYS A 105 -3.31 -0.11 9.89
N ASN A 106 -3.13 -1.41 10.15
CA ASN A 106 -3.64 -2.05 11.37
C ASN A 106 -2.69 -1.95 12.58
N GLN A 107 -1.56 -1.26 12.45
CA GLN A 107 -0.63 -1.03 13.55
C GLN A 107 -1.18 0.01 14.53
N PRO A 108 -0.84 -0.09 15.85
CA PRO A 108 -1.17 0.94 16.81
C PRO A 108 -0.58 2.31 16.41
N LEU A 109 -1.30 3.39 16.71
CA LEU A 109 -0.83 4.77 16.43
C LEU A 109 0.50 5.09 17.12
N SER A 110 0.75 4.52 18.30
CA SER A 110 2.04 4.67 18.99
C SER A 110 3.23 4.13 18.18
N VAL A 111 3.02 3.04 17.46
CA VAL A 111 4.03 2.47 16.55
C VAL A 111 4.23 3.41 15.35
N LEU A 112 3.15 3.94 14.77
CA LEU A 112 3.23 4.90 13.68
C LEU A 112 4.00 6.16 14.11
N ALA A 113 3.71 6.71 15.28
CA ALA A 113 4.42 7.87 15.82
C ALA A 113 5.93 7.61 16.00
N GLN A 114 6.32 6.43 16.51
CA GLN A 114 7.74 6.05 16.63
C GLN A 114 8.42 5.95 15.26
N ILE A 115 7.76 5.35 14.28
CA ILE A 115 8.30 5.20 12.91
C ILE A 115 8.48 6.55 12.25
N VAL A 116 7.52 7.47 12.41
CA VAL A 116 7.63 8.85 11.93
C VAL A 116 8.87 9.53 12.48
N GLN A 117 9.16 9.39 13.79
CA GLN A 117 10.36 9.95 14.40
C GLN A 117 11.64 9.32 13.86
N ILE A 118 11.69 7.99 13.72
CA ILE A 118 12.85 7.26 13.16
C ILE A 118 13.15 7.74 11.74
N VAL A 119 12.13 7.86 10.89
CA VAL A 119 12.29 8.25 9.49
C VAL A 119 12.69 9.73 9.36
N ARG A 120 12.12 10.61 10.18
CA ARG A 120 12.52 12.02 10.26
C ARG A 120 14.00 12.17 10.62
N ASP A 121 14.48 11.36 11.55
CA ASP A 121 15.87 11.38 12.00
C ASP A 121 16.83 10.66 10.99
N GLY A 122 16.35 10.34 9.79
CA GLY A 122 17.12 9.78 8.68
C GLY A 122 17.14 8.24 8.61
N GLY A 123 16.45 7.57 9.52
CA GLY A 123 16.31 6.11 9.51
C GLY A 123 15.38 5.59 8.41
N THR A 124 15.36 4.28 8.26
CA THR A 124 14.42 3.58 7.37
C THR A 124 13.68 2.52 8.18
N TYR A 125 12.37 2.39 7.95
CA TYR A 125 11.58 1.37 8.62
C TYR A 125 10.87 0.47 7.60
N VAL A 126 11.08 -0.84 7.73
CA VAL A 126 10.35 -1.85 6.96
C VAL A 126 9.77 -2.87 7.94
N SER A 127 8.46 -3.00 7.94
CA SER A 127 7.79 -3.97 8.80
C SER A 127 8.09 -5.38 8.32
N THR A 128 8.78 -6.17 9.13
CA THR A 128 9.07 -7.59 8.84
C THR A 128 7.95 -8.53 9.27
N SER A 129 6.71 -8.06 9.40
CA SER A 129 5.56 -8.83 9.86
C SER A 129 5.19 -10.08 9.01
N ALA A 130 6.08 -10.47 8.09
CA ALA A 130 5.93 -11.72 7.31
C ALA A 130 6.66 -12.92 7.94
N LEU A 131 7.50 -12.76 8.95
CA LEU A 131 8.28 -13.87 9.49
C LEU A 131 8.11 -14.13 10.99
N ASP A 132 7.83 -13.11 11.83
CA ASP A 132 7.54 -13.34 13.25
C ASP A 132 6.91 -12.09 13.87
N GLY A 133 5.88 -12.26 14.66
CA GLY A 133 5.03 -11.22 15.25
C GLY A 133 5.70 -10.24 16.24
N ALA A 134 6.89 -9.73 15.93
CA ALA A 134 7.55 -8.67 16.70
C ALA A 134 8.19 -7.65 15.75
N PRO A 135 8.06 -6.33 16.02
CA PRO A 135 8.74 -5.31 15.23
C PRO A 135 10.24 -5.36 15.49
N GLN A 136 11.03 -5.67 14.47
CA GLN A 136 12.47 -5.52 14.52
C GLN A 136 12.87 -4.14 13.99
N LEU A 137 13.47 -3.36 14.86
CA LEU A 137 14.16 -2.12 14.52
C LEU A 137 15.47 -2.51 13.78
N ALA A 138 15.58 -2.21 12.50
CA ALA A 138 16.84 -2.34 11.79
C ALA A 138 17.72 -1.15 12.18
N GLU A 139 18.69 -1.38 13.06
CA GLU A 139 19.77 -0.42 13.32
C GLU A 139 20.59 -0.21 12.04
N ALA A 140 20.93 1.05 11.79
CA ALA A 140 21.77 1.45 10.68
C ALA A 140 23.17 0.80 10.80
N ALA A 141 23.41 -0.26 10.04
CA ALA A 141 24.72 -0.85 9.91
C ALA A 141 25.53 -0.11 8.83
N SER A 142 26.47 0.72 9.26
CA SER A 142 27.55 1.25 8.42
C SER A 142 28.56 0.14 8.18
N GLY A 143 28.51 -0.51 7.01
CA GLY A 143 29.51 -1.49 6.59
C GLY A 143 29.56 -1.59 5.06
N PRO A 144 30.74 -1.88 4.45
CA PRO A 144 30.90 -1.91 3.00
C PRO A 144 30.11 -3.05 2.34
N PRO A 145 29.70 -2.91 1.07
CA PRO A 145 28.82 -3.86 0.42
C PRO A 145 29.50 -5.21 0.15
N ALA A 146 28.87 -6.28 0.58
CA ALA A 146 29.26 -7.65 0.24
C ALA A 146 28.79 -8.02 -1.19
N PRO A 147 29.49 -8.92 -1.91
CA PRO A 147 29.24 -9.21 -3.30
C PRO A 147 27.91 -9.94 -3.52
N LEU A 148 27.25 -9.61 -4.64
CA LEU A 148 25.97 -10.16 -5.09
C LEU A 148 26.05 -11.68 -5.30
N PRO A 149 25.09 -12.47 -4.80
CA PRO A 149 24.97 -13.87 -5.21
C PRO A 149 24.32 -13.98 -6.60
N SER A 150 24.83 -14.92 -7.36
CA SER A 150 24.43 -15.33 -8.70
C SER A 150 22.95 -15.80 -8.77
N PRO A 151 22.29 -15.79 -9.96
CA PRO A 151 20.86 -16.02 -10.09
C PRO A 151 20.50 -17.47 -9.78
N ALA A 152 19.71 -17.68 -8.74
CA ALA A 152 19.17 -18.98 -8.39
C ALA A 152 17.63 -18.92 -8.30
N ALA A 153 16.98 -19.83 -9.04
CA ALA A 153 15.61 -20.37 -8.97
C ALA A 153 14.43 -19.38 -8.93
N PRO A 154 13.31 -19.71 -9.61
CA PRO A 154 12.09 -18.90 -9.60
C PRO A 154 11.47 -18.84 -8.19
N PRO A 155 10.83 -17.70 -7.84
CA PRO A 155 10.33 -17.48 -6.49
C PRO A 155 9.19 -18.44 -6.12
N PRO A 156 9.10 -18.91 -4.86
CA PRO A 156 8.10 -19.90 -4.40
C PRO A 156 6.67 -19.35 -4.26
N GLY A 157 6.23 -18.44 -5.12
CA GLY A 157 4.88 -17.85 -5.11
C GLY A 157 4.02 -18.24 -6.31
N ALA A 158 4.58 -18.89 -7.32
CA ALA A 158 3.85 -19.22 -8.54
C ALA A 158 2.84 -20.36 -8.34
N GLU A 159 3.21 -21.41 -7.62
CA GLU A 159 2.35 -22.57 -7.37
C GLU A 159 1.24 -22.27 -6.36
N GLU A 160 1.53 -21.49 -5.33
CA GLU A 160 0.53 -21.14 -4.32
C GLU A 160 -0.54 -20.18 -4.88
N SER A 161 -0.17 -19.29 -5.77
CA SER A 161 -1.13 -18.40 -6.42
C SER A 161 -1.98 -19.11 -7.48
N ALA A 162 -1.42 -20.08 -8.21
CA ALA A 162 -2.18 -20.96 -9.11
C ALA A 162 -3.19 -21.80 -8.32
N SER A 163 -2.79 -22.32 -7.15
CA SER A 163 -3.67 -23.03 -6.22
C SER A 163 -4.80 -22.16 -5.68
N ARG A 164 -4.62 -20.85 -5.52
CA ARG A 164 -5.68 -19.93 -5.07
C ARG A 164 -6.69 -19.64 -6.18
N LEU A 165 -6.25 -19.50 -7.42
CA LEU A 165 -7.14 -19.32 -8.58
C LEU A 165 -7.99 -20.56 -8.85
N SER A 166 -7.46 -21.77 -8.68
CA SER A 166 -8.20 -23.02 -8.86
C SER A 166 -9.34 -23.23 -7.85
N ARG A 167 -9.38 -22.43 -6.77
CA ARG A 167 -10.48 -22.40 -5.79
C ARG A 167 -11.65 -21.52 -6.20
N LEU A 168 -11.49 -20.72 -7.27
CA LEU A 168 -12.55 -19.88 -7.79
C LEU A 168 -13.44 -20.68 -8.75
N THR A 169 -14.73 -20.42 -8.67
CA THR A 169 -15.68 -20.94 -9.67
C THR A 169 -15.56 -20.13 -10.97
N ASP A 170 -16.06 -20.66 -12.09
CA ASP A 170 -16.05 -19.97 -13.39
C ASP A 170 -16.69 -18.58 -13.28
N ARG A 171 -17.75 -18.46 -12.49
CA ARG A 171 -18.43 -17.20 -12.26
C ARG A 171 -17.58 -16.18 -11.49
N GLU A 172 -16.86 -16.65 -10.49
CA GLU A 172 -15.92 -15.82 -9.73
C GLU A 172 -14.72 -15.41 -10.58
N LEU A 173 -14.23 -16.26 -11.48
CA LEU A 173 -13.19 -15.94 -12.45
C LEU A 173 -13.65 -14.86 -13.45
N GLN A 174 -14.88 -14.95 -13.97
CA GLN A 174 -15.45 -13.92 -14.84
C GLN A 174 -15.51 -12.56 -14.13
N ILE A 175 -16.00 -12.54 -12.88
CA ILE A 175 -16.08 -11.31 -12.08
C ILE A 175 -14.67 -10.76 -11.81
N LEU A 176 -13.72 -11.61 -11.45
CA LEU A 176 -12.34 -11.24 -11.23
C LEU A 176 -11.68 -10.67 -12.49
N GLY A 177 -11.96 -11.25 -13.67
CA GLY A 177 -11.49 -10.73 -14.96
C GLY A 177 -12.05 -9.33 -15.27
N CYS A 178 -13.34 -9.09 -15.02
CA CYS A 178 -13.94 -7.76 -15.16
C CYS A 178 -13.31 -6.74 -14.20
N LEU A 179 -13.06 -7.18 -12.97
CA LEU A 179 -12.43 -6.37 -11.94
C LEU A 179 -10.98 -5.99 -12.32
N ALA A 180 -10.23 -6.90 -12.93
CA ALA A 180 -8.88 -6.64 -13.42
C ALA A 180 -8.83 -5.58 -14.52
N ARG A 181 -9.90 -5.46 -15.32
CA ARG A 181 -10.09 -4.40 -16.32
C ARG A 181 -10.62 -3.09 -15.74
N GLY A 182 -10.80 -2.99 -14.42
CA GLY A 182 -11.27 -1.78 -13.75
C GLY A 182 -12.78 -1.56 -13.79
N ALA A 183 -13.60 -2.56 -14.21
CA ALA A 183 -15.04 -2.41 -14.32
C ALA A 183 -15.71 -2.18 -12.97
N SER A 184 -16.58 -1.20 -12.82
CA SER A 184 -17.38 -0.97 -11.59
C SER A 184 -18.35 -2.13 -11.33
N ASN A 185 -18.85 -2.26 -10.08
CA ASN A 185 -19.84 -3.31 -9.76
C ASN A 185 -21.09 -3.22 -10.63
N LYS A 186 -21.54 -1.99 -10.95
CA LYS A 186 -22.68 -1.77 -11.87
C LYS A 186 -22.37 -2.26 -13.29
N HIS A 187 -21.14 -2.06 -13.77
CA HIS A 187 -20.69 -2.59 -15.07
C HIS A 187 -20.67 -4.12 -15.05
N ILE A 188 -20.04 -4.70 -14.03
CA ILE A 188 -19.97 -6.17 -13.86
C ILE A 188 -21.38 -6.78 -13.78
N ALA A 189 -22.27 -6.14 -13.02
CA ALA A 189 -23.65 -6.57 -12.88
C ALA A 189 -24.36 -6.62 -14.23
N ARG A 190 -24.24 -5.55 -15.02
CA ARG A 190 -24.82 -5.44 -16.37
C ARG A 190 -24.24 -6.46 -17.33
N ASP A 191 -22.91 -6.58 -17.38
CA ASP A 191 -22.21 -7.45 -18.33
C ASP A 191 -22.47 -8.93 -18.06
N LEU A 192 -22.72 -9.27 -16.81
CA LEU A 192 -22.95 -10.64 -16.37
C LEU A 192 -24.43 -10.97 -16.10
N GLY A 193 -25.35 -10.04 -16.31
CA GLY A 193 -26.80 -10.24 -16.12
C GLY A 193 -27.21 -10.55 -14.67
N ILE A 194 -26.52 -9.95 -13.67
CA ILE A 194 -26.80 -10.13 -12.23
C ILE A 194 -26.99 -8.77 -11.54
N THR A 195 -27.40 -8.78 -10.27
CA THR A 195 -27.57 -7.53 -9.52
C THR A 195 -26.23 -7.03 -8.93
N ASP A 196 -26.12 -5.73 -8.65
CA ASP A 196 -24.99 -5.13 -7.95
C ASP A 196 -24.75 -5.78 -6.59
N THR A 197 -25.83 -6.13 -5.88
CA THR A 197 -25.77 -6.85 -4.61
C THR A 197 -25.13 -8.24 -4.78
N THR A 198 -25.49 -8.95 -5.85
CA THR A 198 -24.91 -10.26 -6.17
C THR A 198 -23.41 -10.14 -6.47
N VAL A 199 -23.01 -9.10 -7.21
CA VAL A 199 -21.56 -8.83 -7.45
C VAL A 199 -20.82 -8.62 -6.14
N LYS A 200 -21.38 -7.83 -5.20
CA LYS A 200 -20.76 -7.60 -3.87
C LYS A 200 -20.59 -8.90 -3.08
N VAL A 201 -21.57 -9.80 -3.14
CA VAL A 201 -21.45 -11.12 -2.49
C VAL A 201 -20.31 -11.94 -3.10
N HIS A 202 -20.26 -12.04 -4.44
CA HIS A 202 -19.18 -12.74 -5.12
C HIS A 202 -17.80 -12.13 -4.81
N LEU A 203 -17.67 -10.81 -4.80
CA LEU A 203 -16.42 -10.15 -4.47
C LEU A 203 -15.93 -10.50 -3.06
N ARG A 204 -16.82 -10.58 -2.06
CA ARG A 204 -16.45 -11.04 -0.72
C ARG A 204 -15.89 -12.47 -0.72
N MET A 205 -16.52 -13.36 -1.49
CA MET A 205 -16.06 -14.75 -1.61
C MET A 205 -14.73 -14.85 -2.35
N ILE A 206 -14.56 -14.07 -3.43
CA ILE A 206 -13.31 -13.98 -4.19
C ILE A 206 -12.19 -13.48 -3.27
N PHE A 207 -12.40 -12.40 -2.52
CA PHE A 207 -11.40 -11.86 -1.60
C PHE A 207 -10.98 -12.87 -0.55
N LYS A 208 -11.95 -13.58 0.04
CA LYS A 208 -11.68 -14.65 1.01
C LYS A 208 -10.88 -15.81 0.40
N LYS A 209 -11.24 -16.28 -0.80
CA LYS A 209 -10.57 -17.39 -1.48
C LYS A 209 -9.16 -17.04 -1.95
N LEU A 210 -8.96 -15.80 -2.41
CA LEU A 210 -7.67 -15.28 -2.84
C LEU A 210 -6.77 -14.85 -1.67
N GLY A 211 -7.35 -14.70 -0.46
CA GLY A 211 -6.62 -14.16 0.70
C GLY A 211 -6.27 -12.69 0.53
N VAL A 212 -7.13 -11.92 -0.14
CA VAL A 212 -6.97 -10.46 -0.34
C VAL A 212 -8.02 -9.70 0.44
N SER A 213 -7.70 -8.48 0.88
CA SER A 213 -8.55 -7.70 1.77
C SER A 213 -9.43 -6.69 1.04
N ASN A 214 -9.11 -6.34 -0.20
CA ASN A 214 -9.83 -5.31 -0.94
C ASN A 214 -9.83 -5.54 -2.46
N ARG A 215 -10.65 -4.71 -3.15
CA ARG A 215 -10.85 -4.76 -4.59
C ARG A 215 -9.56 -4.56 -5.39
N THR A 216 -8.72 -3.64 -4.96
CA THR A 216 -7.49 -3.29 -5.68
C THR A 216 -6.48 -4.43 -5.61
N GLN A 217 -6.37 -5.08 -4.44
CA GLN A 217 -5.56 -6.29 -4.29
C GLN A 217 -6.05 -7.42 -5.19
N ALA A 218 -7.36 -7.60 -5.29
CA ALA A 218 -7.95 -8.60 -6.18
C ALA A 218 -7.69 -8.26 -7.66
N ALA A 219 -7.81 -6.99 -8.06
CA ALA A 219 -7.52 -6.54 -9.42
C ALA A 219 -6.04 -6.73 -9.78
N PHE A 220 -5.15 -6.39 -8.87
CA PHE A 220 -3.72 -6.58 -9.05
C PHE A 220 -3.35 -8.07 -9.14
N PHE A 221 -3.88 -8.90 -8.24
CA PHE A 221 -3.71 -10.35 -8.28
C PHE A 221 -4.14 -10.94 -9.63
N ALA A 222 -5.25 -10.45 -10.19
CA ALA A 222 -5.76 -10.86 -11.48
C ALA A 222 -4.89 -10.38 -12.65
N ARG A 223 -4.35 -9.16 -12.60
CA ARG A 223 -3.48 -8.57 -13.65
C ARG A 223 -2.14 -9.28 -13.75
N GLU A 224 -1.50 -9.60 -12.63
CA GLU A 224 -0.25 -10.36 -12.62
C GLU A 224 -0.39 -11.73 -13.28
N ARG A 225 -1.61 -12.25 -13.34
CA ARG A 225 -1.94 -13.57 -13.91
C ARG A 225 -2.78 -13.48 -15.20
N GLY A 226 -3.01 -12.29 -15.72
CA GLY A 226 -3.84 -12.03 -16.92
C GLY A 226 -3.40 -12.77 -18.18
N ALA A 227 -2.19 -13.31 -18.23
CA ALA A 227 -1.74 -14.24 -19.26
C ALA A 227 -2.37 -15.65 -19.18
N MET A 228 -3.14 -15.97 -18.12
CA MET A 228 -3.79 -17.26 -17.92
C MET A 228 -5.33 -17.22 -18.02
N LEU A 229 -5.92 -16.04 -18.26
CA LEU A 229 -7.38 -15.84 -18.34
C LEU A 229 -7.87 -15.49 -19.76
N SER A 230 -7.03 -15.72 -20.78
CA SER A 230 -7.37 -15.59 -22.20
C SER A 230 -7.81 -16.94 -22.76
#